data_3a4f1eaf634ab7dd6aa0845d8e60890e
#
_entry.id   3a4f1eaf634ab7dd6aa0845d8e60890e
#
_cell.length_a   1.000
_cell.length_b   1.000
_cell.length_c   1.000
_cell.angle_alpha   90.00
_cell.angle_beta   90.00
_cell.angle_gamma   90.00
#
_symmetry.space_group_name_H-M   'P 1'
#
loop_
_entity.id
_entity.type
_entity.pdbx_description
1 polymer ?
#
loop_
_entity_poly.entity_id
_entity_poly.type
_entity_poly.pdbx_seq_one_letter_code
_entity_poly.pdbx_strand_id
1 'polypeptide(L)'
;MRDITGNRRFWPVWVSGESKYRAWELADIDQIWAEALVKYQGGEELFLKGDVAMAAFAEQRNAMENDEREGMVLDYLETLLPESWDAMDLYRRIEYIRSPDDPTRASGSVRRNQVCVMEIWCECFGKPRESIKKADSYEIQGILNRIGGWSLFDGNKTGKKSLPIYGIQRVFVRTE
;
A
#
# COMPACT_ATOMS: atom_id res chain seq x y z
N MET A 1 4.54 11.40 -0.51
CA MET A 1 4.62 11.01 0.92
C MET A 1 4.59 9.49 1.02
N ARG A 2 5.53 8.83 1.75
CA ARG A 2 5.73 7.35 1.69
C ARG A 2 5.61 6.65 3.06
N ASP A 3 4.83 7.19 3.98
CA ASP A 3 4.65 6.51 5.28
C ASP A 3 3.49 5.51 5.21
N ILE A 4 3.82 4.22 5.29
CA ILE A 4 2.88 3.08 5.25
C ILE A 4 1.96 3.05 6.49
N THR A 5 2.32 3.75 7.57
CA THR A 5 1.56 3.76 8.84
C THR A 5 0.42 4.78 8.87
N GLY A 6 0.09 5.38 7.70
CA GLY A 6 -1.06 6.28 7.56
C GLY A 6 -0.74 7.76 7.72
N ASN A 7 0.54 8.15 7.62
CA ASN A 7 0.98 9.56 7.59
C ASN A 7 0.47 10.44 8.75
N ARG A 8 0.03 9.86 9.86
CA ARG A 8 -0.58 10.54 11.01
C ARG A 8 0.22 11.70 11.61
N ARG A 9 1.52 11.79 11.26
CA ARG A 9 2.44 12.85 11.70
C ARG A 9 2.59 13.98 10.71
N PHE A 10 1.97 13.88 9.54
CA PHE A 10 2.07 14.85 8.46
C PHE A 10 0.69 15.42 8.17
N TRP A 11 0.59 16.74 8.21
CA TRP A 11 -0.62 17.46 7.86
C TRP A 11 -0.36 18.23 6.57
N PRO A 12 -0.77 17.70 5.40
CA PRO A 12 -0.57 18.39 4.13
C PRO A 12 -1.39 19.65 4.10
N VAL A 13 -0.75 20.75 3.76
CA VAL A 13 -1.41 22.04 3.51
C VAL A 13 -1.10 22.44 2.09
N TRP A 14 -2.14 22.52 1.26
CA TRP A 14 -1.99 22.97 -0.12
C TRP A 14 -1.86 24.48 -0.13
N VAL A 15 -0.79 24.97 -0.75
CA VAL A 15 -0.54 26.40 -0.94
C VAL A 15 -0.63 26.74 -2.42
N SER A 16 -1.29 27.86 -2.76
CA SER A 16 -1.21 28.40 -4.11
C SER A 16 0.21 28.89 -4.37
N GLY A 17 0.78 28.59 -5.54
CA GLY A 17 2.14 29.01 -5.89
C GLY A 17 2.35 30.56 -6.02
N GLU A 18 1.31 31.31 -5.79
CA GLU A 18 1.37 32.77 -5.73
C GLU A 18 1.92 33.22 -4.38
N SER A 19 3.24 33.30 -4.30
CA SER A 19 3.93 33.81 -3.12
C SER A 19 3.87 35.34 -3.07
N LYS A 20 3.02 35.87 -2.22
CA LYS A 20 3.22 37.22 -1.70
C LYS A 20 4.21 37.12 -0.53
N TYR A 21 5.49 36.99 -0.86
CA TYR A 21 6.52 36.89 0.17
C TYR A 21 6.53 38.16 1.01
N ARG A 22 6.15 38.05 2.27
CA ARG A 22 6.36 39.06 3.31
C ARG A 22 7.46 38.50 4.23
N ALA A 23 8.49 39.34 4.45
CA ALA A 23 9.46 38.99 5.48
C ALA A 23 8.77 38.95 6.86
N TRP A 24 9.02 37.90 7.61
CA TRP A 24 8.55 37.79 8.99
C TRP A 24 9.33 38.73 9.88
N GLU A 25 8.62 39.54 10.66
CA GLU A 25 9.22 40.36 11.71
C GLU A 25 9.18 39.64 13.06
N LEU A 26 10.06 40.01 13.99
CA LEU A 26 10.06 39.42 15.34
C LEU A 26 8.69 39.57 16.02
N ALA A 27 8.02 40.70 15.82
CA ALA A 27 6.68 40.95 16.36
C ALA A 27 5.62 39.91 15.85
N ASP A 28 5.73 39.47 14.59
CA ASP A 28 4.83 38.42 14.03
C ASP A 28 5.07 37.10 14.75
N ILE A 29 6.32 36.77 15.04
CA ILE A 29 6.70 35.53 15.73
C ILE A 29 6.20 35.55 17.17
N ASP A 30 6.39 36.67 17.89
CA ASP A 30 5.92 36.84 19.25
C ASP A 30 4.41 36.73 19.33
N GLN A 31 3.68 37.30 18.36
CA GLN A 31 2.23 37.19 18.28
C GLN A 31 1.76 35.77 18.07
N ILE A 32 2.40 35.00 17.20
CA ILE A 32 2.07 33.57 16.97
C ILE A 32 2.26 32.75 18.25
N TRP A 33 3.38 32.97 18.96
CA TRP A 33 3.62 32.27 20.22
C TRP A 33 2.65 32.69 21.32
N ALA A 34 2.27 33.95 21.39
CA ALA A 34 1.28 34.42 22.35
C ALA A 34 -0.10 33.79 22.09
N GLU A 35 -0.53 33.69 20.83
CA GLU A 35 -1.78 33.05 20.47
C GLU A 35 -1.74 31.54 20.78
N ALA A 36 -0.65 30.86 20.43
CA ALA A 36 -0.46 29.44 20.74
C ALA A 36 -0.53 29.17 22.26
N LEU A 37 0.07 30.05 23.06
CA LEU A 37 0.02 29.93 24.53
C LEU A 37 -1.40 30.08 25.06
N VAL A 38 -2.17 31.04 24.56
CA VAL A 38 -3.58 31.24 24.96
C VAL A 38 -4.40 30.01 24.63
N LYS A 39 -4.26 29.44 23.44
CA LYS A 39 -4.96 28.20 23.03
C LYS A 39 -4.56 27.02 23.93
N TYR A 40 -3.29 26.85 24.20
CA TYR A 40 -2.80 25.81 25.11
C TYR A 40 -3.36 25.95 26.53
N GLN A 41 -3.36 27.16 27.08
CA GLN A 41 -3.93 27.45 28.41
C GLN A 41 -5.46 27.27 28.42
N GLY A 42 -6.13 27.50 27.29
CA GLY A 42 -7.55 27.23 27.10
C GLY A 42 -7.89 25.74 26.99
N GLY A 43 -6.89 24.85 27.04
CA GLY A 43 -7.09 23.39 26.97
C GLY A 43 -7.37 22.87 25.57
N GLU A 44 -6.98 23.63 24.52
CA GLU A 44 -7.09 23.14 23.13
C GLU A 44 -6.26 21.86 22.97
N GLU A 45 -6.87 20.81 22.43
CA GLU A 45 -6.21 19.52 22.30
C GLU A 45 -5.18 19.53 21.15
N LEU A 46 -4.05 18.84 21.36
CA LEU A 46 -2.94 18.76 20.39
C LEU A 46 -3.20 17.74 19.27
N PHE A 47 -4.37 17.16 19.20
CA PHE A 47 -4.74 16.19 18.17
C PHE A 47 -6.15 16.46 17.66
N LEU A 48 -6.33 16.18 16.38
CA LEU A 48 -7.60 16.43 15.70
C LEU A 48 -8.63 15.37 16.08
N LYS A 49 -9.90 15.78 16.22
CA LYS A 49 -11.04 14.91 16.51
C LYS A 49 -12.21 15.18 15.57
N GLY A 50 -13.14 14.23 15.50
CA GLY A 50 -14.38 14.37 14.73
C GLY A 50 -14.14 14.66 13.25
N ASP A 51 -14.94 15.55 12.69
CA ASP A 51 -14.96 15.86 11.27
C ASP A 51 -13.62 16.46 10.77
N VAL A 52 -12.91 17.21 11.61
CA VAL A 52 -11.60 17.78 11.27
C VAL A 52 -10.55 16.67 11.13
N ALA A 53 -10.59 15.65 12.00
CA ALA A 53 -9.72 14.50 11.87
C ALA A 53 -10.02 13.71 10.58
N MET A 54 -11.29 13.56 10.22
CA MET A 54 -11.69 12.89 8.97
C MET A 54 -11.23 13.67 7.73
N ALA A 55 -11.38 14.99 7.73
CA ALA A 55 -10.89 15.86 6.67
C ALA A 55 -9.36 15.78 6.53
N ALA A 56 -8.63 15.86 7.64
CA ALA A 56 -7.17 15.71 7.64
C ALA A 56 -6.71 14.35 7.12
N PHE A 57 -7.44 13.29 7.46
CA PHE A 57 -7.16 11.93 6.95
C PHE A 57 -7.40 11.83 5.44
N ALA A 58 -8.44 12.47 4.92
CA ALA A 58 -8.70 12.55 3.48
C ALA A 58 -7.56 13.28 2.75
N GLU A 59 -7.10 14.43 3.28
CA GLU A 59 -5.97 15.17 2.72
C GLU A 59 -4.66 14.38 2.79
N GLN A 60 -4.42 13.64 3.87
CA GLN A 60 -3.27 12.75 3.98
C GLN A 60 -3.29 11.67 2.89
N ARG A 61 -4.46 11.09 2.62
CA ARG A 61 -4.62 10.10 1.54
C ARG A 61 -4.38 10.72 0.16
N ASN A 62 -4.92 11.92 -0.09
CA ASN A 62 -4.74 12.63 -1.36
C ASN A 62 -3.27 13.03 -1.60
N ALA A 63 -2.53 13.31 -0.52
CA ALA A 63 -1.11 13.65 -0.58
C ALA A 63 -0.18 12.42 -0.64
N MET A 64 -0.73 11.20 -0.56
CA MET A 64 0.07 9.99 -0.76
C MET A 64 0.49 9.89 -2.23
N GLU A 65 1.76 9.56 -2.42
CA GLU A 65 2.31 9.28 -3.73
C GLU A 65 1.69 7.98 -4.26
N ASN A 66 1.03 8.03 -5.41
CA ASN A 66 0.51 6.84 -6.08
C ASN A 66 1.69 5.97 -6.53
N ASP A 67 1.63 4.70 -6.20
CA ASP A 67 2.59 3.72 -6.70
C ASP A 67 2.05 3.16 -8.03
N GLU A 68 2.73 3.45 -9.13
CA GLU A 68 2.33 3.00 -10.47
C GLU A 68 2.17 1.47 -10.57
N ARG A 69 2.83 0.73 -9.66
CA ARG A 69 2.71 -0.73 -9.58
C ARG A 69 1.36 -1.20 -9.01
N GLU A 70 0.59 -0.30 -8.39
CA GLU A 70 -0.69 -0.65 -7.76
C GLU A 70 -1.69 -1.23 -8.76
N GLY A 71 -1.80 -0.60 -9.95
CA GLY A 71 -2.61 -1.12 -11.05
C GLY A 71 -2.15 -2.50 -11.52
N MET A 72 -0.84 -2.69 -11.69
CA MET A 72 -0.28 -3.99 -12.09
C MET A 72 -0.58 -5.09 -11.06
N VAL A 73 -0.46 -4.77 -9.78
CA VAL A 73 -0.75 -5.72 -8.70
C VAL A 73 -2.25 -6.02 -8.65
N LEU A 74 -3.11 -5.03 -8.85
CA LEU A 74 -4.56 -5.23 -8.90
C LEU A 74 -4.94 -6.18 -10.04
N ASP A 75 -4.46 -5.93 -11.26
CA ASP A 75 -4.72 -6.77 -12.42
C ASP A 75 -4.22 -8.21 -12.19
N TYR A 76 -3.04 -8.35 -11.59
CA TYR A 76 -2.50 -9.65 -11.21
C TYR A 76 -3.38 -10.39 -10.20
N LEU A 77 -3.90 -9.70 -9.19
CA LEU A 77 -4.73 -10.28 -8.14
C LEU A 77 -6.14 -10.67 -8.64
N GLU A 78 -6.67 -9.97 -9.63
CA GLU A 78 -7.97 -10.24 -10.22
C GLU A 78 -7.90 -11.21 -11.42
N THR A 79 -6.70 -11.52 -11.90
CA THR A 79 -6.54 -12.52 -12.96
C THR A 79 -7.04 -13.88 -12.48
N LEU A 80 -8.01 -14.47 -13.22
CA LEU A 80 -8.50 -15.80 -12.96
C LEU A 80 -7.44 -16.85 -13.29
N LEU A 81 -7.27 -17.81 -12.41
CA LEU A 81 -6.27 -18.87 -12.51
C LEU A 81 -6.87 -20.14 -13.09
N PRO A 82 -6.10 -20.96 -13.83
CA PRO A 82 -6.55 -22.28 -14.24
C PRO A 82 -6.57 -23.23 -13.02
N GLU A 83 -7.38 -24.29 -13.08
CA GLU A 83 -7.45 -25.30 -12.02
C GLU A 83 -6.09 -25.96 -11.74
N SER A 84 -5.23 -26.04 -12.76
CA SER A 84 -3.87 -26.58 -12.66
C SER A 84 -2.85 -25.64 -12.03
N TRP A 85 -3.25 -24.44 -11.55
CA TRP A 85 -2.32 -23.42 -11.06
C TRP A 85 -1.29 -23.91 -10.06
N ASP A 86 -1.72 -24.67 -9.07
CA ASP A 86 -0.83 -25.17 -8.02
C ASP A 86 0.18 -26.22 -8.50
N ALA A 87 -0.11 -26.87 -9.63
CA ALA A 87 0.79 -27.82 -10.27
C ALA A 87 1.77 -27.15 -11.28
N MET A 88 1.56 -25.88 -11.61
CA MET A 88 2.45 -25.15 -12.52
C MET A 88 3.75 -24.76 -11.82
N ASP A 89 4.86 -24.86 -12.56
CA ASP A 89 6.13 -24.28 -12.16
C ASP A 89 6.13 -22.74 -12.34
N LEU A 90 7.15 -22.08 -11.82
CA LEU A 90 7.27 -20.61 -11.87
C LEU A 90 7.28 -20.06 -13.31
N TYR A 91 7.95 -20.73 -14.23
CA TYR A 91 8.04 -20.28 -15.61
C TYR A 91 6.66 -20.25 -16.28
N ARG A 92 5.90 -21.33 -16.15
CA ARG A 92 4.53 -21.45 -16.67
C ARG A 92 3.57 -20.44 -16.04
N ARG A 93 3.73 -20.16 -14.74
CA ARG A 93 2.94 -19.13 -14.08
C ARG A 93 3.22 -17.73 -14.63
N ILE A 94 4.49 -17.38 -14.79
CA ILE A 94 4.88 -16.11 -15.39
C ILE A 94 4.37 -15.98 -16.84
N GLU A 95 4.51 -17.02 -17.64
CA GLU A 95 4.02 -17.05 -19.01
C GLU A 95 2.50 -16.88 -19.05
N TYR A 96 1.77 -17.59 -18.20
CA TYR A 96 0.32 -17.45 -18.07
C TYR A 96 -0.12 -16.03 -17.74
N ILE A 97 0.55 -15.34 -16.83
CA ILE A 97 0.21 -13.97 -16.44
C ILE A 97 0.55 -12.97 -17.55
N ARG A 98 1.66 -13.16 -18.26
CA ARG A 98 2.16 -12.22 -19.27
C ARG A 98 1.50 -12.34 -20.64
N SER A 99 0.87 -13.45 -20.92
CA SER A 99 0.26 -13.73 -22.21
C SER A 99 -1.25 -13.94 -22.09
N PRO A 100 -2.02 -12.89 -21.71
CA PRO A 100 -3.46 -13.00 -21.52
C PRO A 100 -4.22 -13.36 -22.80
N ASP A 101 -3.70 -12.93 -23.96
CA ASP A 101 -4.32 -13.11 -25.28
C ASP A 101 -3.84 -14.36 -26.03
N ASP A 102 -3.02 -15.21 -25.42
CA ASP A 102 -2.56 -16.44 -26.04
C ASP A 102 -3.74 -17.42 -26.22
N PRO A 103 -4.08 -17.81 -27.46
CA PRO A 103 -5.19 -18.73 -27.71
C PRO A 103 -4.97 -20.14 -27.16
N THR A 104 -3.72 -20.50 -26.86
CA THR A 104 -3.36 -21.79 -26.25
C THR A 104 -3.38 -21.77 -24.72
N ARG A 105 -3.58 -20.57 -24.14
CA ARG A 105 -3.65 -20.38 -22.69
C ARG A 105 -4.84 -21.13 -22.10
N ALA A 106 -4.59 -21.87 -21.02
CA ALA A 106 -5.67 -22.51 -20.27
C ALA A 106 -6.68 -21.47 -19.76
N SER A 107 -7.97 -21.80 -19.85
CA SER A 107 -9.02 -20.90 -19.35
C SER A 107 -8.89 -20.74 -17.84
N GLY A 108 -8.91 -19.48 -17.37
CA GLY A 108 -8.97 -19.18 -15.95
C GLY A 108 -10.39 -19.30 -15.42
N SER A 109 -10.58 -20.08 -14.37
CA SER A 109 -11.86 -20.30 -13.70
C SER A 109 -11.80 -20.08 -12.20
N VAL A 110 -10.61 -20.10 -11.62
CA VAL A 110 -10.41 -20.02 -10.17
C VAL A 110 -9.98 -18.63 -9.75
N ARG A 111 -10.70 -18.04 -8.82
CA ARG A 111 -10.32 -16.75 -8.24
C ARG A 111 -9.20 -16.93 -7.23
N ARG A 112 -8.19 -16.07 -7.30
CA ARG A 112 -7.09 -16.07 -6.34
C ARG A 112 -7.61 -15.74 -4.94
N ASN A 113 -7.38 -16.61 -3.98
CA ASN A 113 -7.82 -16.46 -2.59
C ASN A 113 -6.67 -16.20 -1.62
N GLN A 114 -5.44 -16.40 -2.05
CA GLN A 114 -4.25 -16.14 -1.24
C GLN A 114 -3.10 -15.68 -2.13
N VAL A 115 -2.17 -14.91 -1.53
CA VAL A 115 -0.98 -14.40 -2.21
C VAL A 115 0.13 -14.14 -1.20
N CYS A 116 1.38 -14.27 -1.61
CA CYS A 116 2.53 -13.78 -0.84
C CYS A 116 3.31 -12.71 -1.61
N VAL A 117 4.10 -11.95 -0.89
CA VAL A 117 4.96 -10.90 -1.49
C VAL A 117 5.88 -11.45 -2.56
N MET A 118 6.41 -12.66 -2.35
CA MET A 118 7.32 -13.31 -3.28
C MET A 118 6.64 -13.70 -4.60
N GLU A 119 5.35 -14.09 -4.57
CA GLU A 119 4.55 -14.32 -5.78
C GLU A 119 4.42 -13.04 -6.60
N ILE A 120 4.04 -11.94 -5.98
CA ILE A 120 3.92 -10.65 -6.67
C ILE A 120 5.27 -10.24 -7.26
N TRP A 121 6.37 -10.42 -6.50
CA TRP A 121 7.71 -10.08 -6.97
C TRP A 121 8.12 -10.87 -8.22
N CYS A 122 7.90 -12.17 -8.20
CA CYS A 122 8.34 -13.07 -9.28
C CYS A 122 7.36 -13.14 -10.44
N GLU A 123 6.07 -13.29 -10.15
CA GLU A 123 5.06 -13.56 -11.18
C GLU A 123 4.51 -12.25 -11.79
N CYS A 124 4.16 -11.26 -10.96
CA CYS A 124 3.64 -9.99 -11.45
C CYS A 124 4.75 -9.09 -12.00
N PHE A 125 5.81 -8.86 -11.22
CA PHE A 125 6.90 -7.97 -11.65
C PHE A 125 7.97 -8.69 -12.48
N GLY A 126 7.98 -10.02 -12.55
CA GLY A 126 8.92 -10.82 -13.31
C GLY A 126 10.37 -10.68 -12.86
N LYS A 127 10.58 -10.43 -11.58
CA LYS A 127 11.92 -10.22 -11.02
C LYS A 127 12.49 -11.50 -10.41
N PRO A 128 13.82 -11.69 -10.43
CA PRO A 128 14.46 -12.84 -9.81
C PRO A 128 14.21 -12.87 -8.29
N ARG A 129 13.99 -14.06 -7.76
CA ARG A 129 13.68 -14.28 -6.34
C ARG A 129 14.76 -13.69 -5.41
N GLU A 130 16.02 -13.84 -5.77
CA GLU A 130 17.19 -13.42 -5.00
C GLU A 130 17.41 -11.92 -5.02
N SER A 131 16.74 -11.19 -5.89
CA SER A 131 16.90 -9.74 -6.02
C SER A 131 16.01 -8.94 -5.07
N ILE A 132 15.05 -9.59 -4.40
CA ILE A 132 14.13 -8.90 -3.49
C ILE A 132 14.86 -8.37 -2.25
N LYS A 133 14.64 -7.10 -1.95
CA LYS A 133 15.15 -6.44 -0.74
C LYS A 133 14.03 -6.28 0.28
N LYS A 134 14.41 -6.04 1.52
CA LYS A 134 13.46 -5.78 2.60
C LYS A 134 12.54 -4.58 2.31
N ALA A 135 13.09 -3.55 1.67
CA ALA A 135 12.31 -2.38 1.24
C ALA A 135 11.21 -2.75 0.24
N ASP A 136 11.54 -3.55 -0.79
CA ASP A 136 10.58 -4.00 -1.79
C ASP A 136 9.43 -4.78 -1.14
N SER A 137 9.75 -5.62 -0.16
CA SER A 137 8.73 -6.38 0.57
C SER A 137 7.76 -5.47 1.33
N TYR A 138 8.25 -4.40 1.95
CA TYR A 138 7.39 -3.43 2.63
C TYR A 138 6.54 -2.62 1.64
N GLU A 139 7.11 -2.24 0.50
CA GLU A 139 6.38 -1.51 -0.55
C GLU A 139 5.23 -2.35 -1.11
N ILE A 140 5.47 -3.63 -1.43
CA ILE A 140 4.42 -4.56 -1.91
C ILE A 140 3.34 -4.77 -0.85
N GLN A 141 3.70 -4.93 0.43
CA GLN A 141 2.71 -5.00 1.51
C GLN A 141 1.89 -3.71 1.61
N GLY A 142 2.54 -2.55 1.42
CA GLY A 142 1.86 -1.27 1.34
C GLY A 142 0.84 -1.20 0.20
N ILE A 143 1.18 -1.72 -0.97
CA ILE A 143 0.26 -1.82 -2.12
C ILE A 143 -0.95 -2.70 -1.76
N LEU A 144 -0.73 -3.90 -1.23
CA LEU A 144 -1.82 -4.80 -0.82
C LEU A 144 -2.79 -4.16 0.18
N ASN A 145 -2.25 -3.42 1.15
CA ASN A 145 -3.06 -2.70 2.14
C ASN A 145 -3.87 -1.55 1.52
N ARG A 146 -3.34 -0.86 0.49
CA ARG A 146 -4.07 0.22 -0.20
C ARG A 146 -5.15 -0.29 -1.13
N ILE A 147 -4.87 -1.35 -1.88
CA ILE A 147 -5.87 -2.02 -2.74
C ILE A 147 -7.07 -2.48 -1.89
N GLY A 148 -6.82 -2.93 -0.65
CA GLY A 148 -7.85 -3.47 0.22
C GLY A 148 -8.32 -4.86 -0.20
N GLY A 149 -9.27 -5.44 0.57
CA GLY A 149 -9.78 -6.78 0.30
C GLY A 149 -8.78 -7.92 0.56
N TRP A 150 -7.64 -7.62 1.20
CA TRP A 150 -6.61 -8.59 1.58
C TRP A 150 -6.17 -8.37 3.02
N SER A 151 -6.16 -9.43 3.80
CA SER A 151 -5.67 -9.41 5.18
C SER A 151 -4.58 -10.46 5.39
N LEU A 152 -3.75 -10.23 6.38
CA LEU A 152 -2.75 -11.22 6.77
C LEU A 152 -3.47 -12.48 7.26
N PHE A 153 -2.98 -13.65 6.82
CA PHE A 153 -3.49 -14.94 7.29
C PHE A 153 -3.37 -15.05 8.82
N ASP A 154 -4.48 -15.31 9.48
CA ASP A 154 -4.62 -15.34 10.96
C ASP A 154 -4.70 -16.76 11.54
N GLY A 155 -4.70 -17.80 10.70
CA GLY A 155 -4.76 -19.20 11.14
C GLY A 155 -3.56 -19.68 11.97
N ASN A 156 -2.55 -18.82 12.16
CA ASN A 156 -1.46 -19.03 13.11
C ASN A 156 -0.83 -17.68 13.53
N LYS A 157 -0.09 -17.67 14.66
CA LYS A 157 0.54 -16.46 15.23
C LYS A 157 1.52 -15.74 14.29
N THR A 158 2.01 -16.38 13.25
CA THR A 158 3.05 -15.84 12.36
C THR A 158 2.54 -15.36 11.02
N GLY A 159 1.28 -15.69 10.65
CA GLY A 159 0.71 -15.39 9.34
C GLY A 159 1.39 -16.15 8.18
N LYS A 160 2.07 -17.28 8.48
CA LYS A 160 2.87 -18.01 7.49
C LYS A 160 2.18 -19.30 7.05
N LYS A 161 2.31 -19.59 5.75
CA LYS A 161 1.93 -20.88 5.13
C LYS A 161 3.08 -21.42 4.28
N SER A 162 3.10 -22.73 4.07
CA SER A 162 3.95 -23.37 3.06
C SER A 162 3.28 -23.27 1.70
N LEU A 163 3.95 -22.66 0.74
CA LEU A 163 3.49 -22.55 -0.64
C LEU A 163 4.36 -23.44 -1.55
N PRO A 164 3.79 -24.08 -2.59
CA PRO A 164 4.50 -25.08 -3.40
C PRO A 164 5.83 -24.60 -3.98
N ILE A 165 5.86 -23.38 -4.55
CA ILE A 165 7.04 -22.83 -5.23
C ILE A 165 7.92 -22.03 -4.27
N TYR A 166 7.30 -21.30 -3.32
CA TYR A 166 7.97 -20.25 -2.55
C TYR A 166 8.36 -20.69 -1.13
N GLY A 167 7.98 -21.90 -0.72
CA GLY A 167 8.25 -22.40 0.63
C GLY A 167 7.43 -21.67 1.69
N ILE A 168 7.97 -21.51 2.89
CA ILE A 168 7.26 -20.89 4.01
C ILE A 168 7.28 -19.37 3.83
N GLN A 169 6.12 -18.78 3.55
CA GLN A 169 5.94 -17.34 3.33
C GLN A 169 4.86 -16.77 4.25
N ARG A 170 4.94 -15.48 4.53
CA ARG A 170 3.82 -14.72 5.09
C ARG A 170 2.79 -14.53 3.97
N VAL A 171 1.55 -14.92 4.24
CA VAL A 171 0.48 -15.00 3.24
C VAL A 171 -0.60 -14.00 3.57
N PHE A 172 -1.08 -13.33 2.54
CA PHE A 172 -2.30 -12.53 2.57
C PHE A 172 -3.44 -13.37 1.99
N VAL A 173 -4.60 -13.31 2.62
CA VAL A 173 -5.82 -13.97 2.18
C VAL A 173 -6.86 -12.94 1.80
N ARG A 174 -7.66 -13.27 0.79
CA ARG A 174 -8.75 -12.40 0.36
C ARG A 174 -9.79 -12.33 1.47
N THR A 175 -10.21 -11.12 1.80
CA THR A 175 -11.37 -10.85 2.66
C THR A 175 -12.57 -10.60 1.75
N GLU A 176 -13.68 -11.25 2.05
CA GLU A 176 -14.94 -11.05 1.31
C GLU A 176 -15.44 -9.60 1.37
#